data_7b1e8fdaad7136c56d377959ae50cfeb
#
_entry.id   7b1e8fdaad7136c56d377959ae50cfeb
#
_cell.length_a   1.000
_cell.length_b   1.000
_cell.length_c   1.000
_cell.angle_alpha   90.00
_cell.angle_beta   90.00
_cell.angle_gamma   90.00
#
_symmetry.space_group_name_H-M   'P 1'
#
loop_
_entity.id
_entity.type
_entity.pdbx_description
1 polymer ?
#
loop_
_entity_poly.entity_id
_entity_poly.type
_entity_poly.pdbx_seq_one_letter_code
_entity_poly.pdbx_strand_id
1 'polypeptide(L)'
;LSENFAPQFDIQGYTESPARATGNDCFTAHPSRDDWYETIKLNYGVYYQAGGEKQFEPIPDTWHKMLHILLFWAGKEVDAFRCDMAEMVPVEFWQWAIEHVKQQYPALQFIAEVYNPSLYREYLAAGFDYLYDKVGMYEYLRGVTSKNWAAEGITGQWMAVDDIRDRMLYFLENHDEQRI
;
A
#
# COMPACT_ATOMS: atom_id res chain seq x y z
N LEU A 1 15.45 -8.06 11.01
CA LEU A 1 16.09 -8.53 9.79
C LEU A 1 17.18 -9.50 10.17
N SER A 2 17.12 -10.70 9.64
CA SER A 2 18.18 -11.68 9.83
C SER A 2 19.41 -11.19 9.07
N GLU A 3 20.54 -11.03 9.74
CA GLU A 3 21.85 -10.74 9.12
C GLU A 3 22.21 -11.77 8.04
N ASN A 4 21.46 -12.85 7.97
CA ASN A 4 21.68 -13.96 7.05
C ASN A 4 21.10 -13.74 5.66
N PHE A 5 20.34 -12.67 5.41
CA PHE A 5 19.68 -12.49 4.12
C PHE A 5 20.57 -11.90 3.04
N ALA A 6 21.17 -10.75 3.30
CA ALA A 6 21.80 -9.96 2.25
C ALA A 6 22.94 -10.68 1.50
N PRO A 7 23.86 -11.41 2.13
CA PRO A 7 24.95 -12.05 1.43
C PRO A 7 24.60 -13.40 0.78
N GLN A 8 23.42 -13.93 1.03
CA GLN A 8 23.07 -15.31 0.66
C GLN A 8 22.13 -15.42 -0.54
N PHE A 9 21.58 -14.32 -1.01
CA PHE A 9 20.63 -14.29 -2.11
C PHE A 9 21.15 -14.86 -3.42
N ASP A 10 22.42 -14.61 -3.68
CA ASP A 10 23.08 -15.07 -4.90
C ASP A 10 23.75 -16.45 -4.72
N ILE A 11 23.58 -17.06 -3.53
CA ILE A 11 24.15 -18.39 -3.25
C ILE A 11 23.16 -19.46 -3.68
N GLN A 12 23.56 -20.27 -4.64
CA GLN A 12 22.78 -21.38 -5.12
C GLN A 12 22.48 -22.37 -3.99
N GLY A 13 21.22 -22.73 -3.82
CA GLY A 13 20.78 -23.69 -2.82
C GLY A 13 20.46 -23.12 -1.44
N TYR A 14 20.45 -21.76 -1.28
CA TYR A 14 19.98 -21.18 -0.03
C TYR A 14 18.49 -21.47 0.22
N THR A 15 18.20 -21.90 1.44
CA THR A 15 16.83 -22.16 1.89
C THR A 15 16.61 -21.46 3.21
N GLU A 16 15.56 -20.66 3.30
CA GLU A 16 15.17 -20.00 4.55
C GLU A 16 14.50 -21.00 5.51
N SER A 17 14.94 -21.02 6.75
CA SER A 17 14.33 -21.84 7.80
C SER A 17 14.28 -21.08 9.13
N PRO A 18 13.09 -20.86 9.70
CA PRO A 18 11.79 -21.11 9.12
C PRO A 18 11.50 -20.15 7.94
N ALA A 19 10.86 -20.67 6.90
CA ALA A 19 10.40 -19.83 5.80
C ALA A 19 9.28 -18.88 6.28
N ARG A 20 9.28 -17.67 5.72
CA ARG A 20 8.29 -16.63 6.02
C ARG A 20 7.81 -16.00 4.72
N ALA A 21 6.57 -15.52 4.72
CA ALA A 21 6.05 -14.75 3.60
C ALA A 21 6.68 -13.36 3.56
N THR A 22 7.07 -12.92 2.37
CA THR A 22 7.50 -11.54 2.13
C THR A 22 6.32 -10.59 1.99
N GLY A 23 6.56 -9.29 2.11
CA GLY A 23 5.52 -8.26 1.95
C GLY A 23 4.81 -8.33 0.60
N ASN A 24 5.50 -8.71 -0.46
CA ASN A 24 4.95 -8.86 -1.81
C ASN A 24 4.44 -10.29 -2.14
N ASP A 25 4.01 -11.03 -1.12
CA ASP A 25 3.31 -12.31 -1.27
C ASP A 25 4.17 -13.47 -1.84
N CYS A 26 5.47 -13.48 -1.60
CA CYS A 26 6.28 -14.65 -1.84
C CYS A 26 6.22 -15.59 -0.64
N PHE A 27 5.71 -16.81 -0.85
CA PHE A 27 5.49 -17.83 0.20
C PHE A 27 6.44 -19.02 0.07
N THR A 28 7.54 -18.88 -0.65
CA THR A 28 8.54 -19.94 -0.82
C THR A 28 9.68 -19.80 0.18
N ALA A 29 10.32 -20.93 0.52
CA ALA A 29 11.57 -20.93 1.27
C ALA A 29 12.79 -20.47 0.45
N HIS A 30 12.59 -20.19 -0.84
CA HIS A 30 13.61 -19.75 -1.79
C HIS A 30 13.18 -18.44 -2.45
N PRO A 31 13.10 -17.32 -1.70
CA PRO A 31 12.75 -16.02 -2.28
C PRO A 31 13.81 -15.61 -3.30
N SER A 32 13.38 -14.92 -4.35
CA SER A 32 14.28 -14.34 -5.33
C SER A 32 14.87 -13.02 -4.83
N ARG A 33 15.85 -12.49 -5.54
CA ARG A 33 16.44 -11.19 -5.23
C ARG A 33 15.43 -10.04 -5.35
N ASP A 34 14.43 -10.18 -6.23
CA ASP A 34 13.43 -9.16 -6.50
C ASP A 34 12.20 -9.30 -5.57
N ASP A 35 12.15 -10.34 -4.74
CA ASP A 35 11.17 -10.45 -3.67
C ASP A 35 11.55 -9.52 -2.52
N TRP A 36 10.56 -9.00 -1.80
CA TRP A 36 10.79 -8.11 -0.65
C TRP A 36 11.25 -8.89 0.58
N TYR A 37 12.37 -9.59 0.43
CA TYR A 37 12.92 -10.54 1.41
C TYR A 37 13.28 -9.92 2.76
N GLU A 38 13.49 -8.60 2.81
CA GLU A 38 13.73 -7.83 4.03
C GLU A 38 12.45 -7.57 4.82
N THR A 39 11.28 -7.85 4.23
CA THR A 39 9.99 -7.65 4.85
C THR A 39 9.38 -8.95 5.36
N ILE A 40 8.37 -8.83 6.22
CA ILE A 40 7.56 -9.96 6.68
C ILE A 40 6.09 -9.57 6.49
N LYS A 41 5.35 -10.40 5.77
CA LYS A 41 3.91 -10.20 5.64
C LYS A 41 3.22 -10.47 6.97
N LEU A 42 2.53 -9.47 7.48
CA LEU A 42 1.73 -9.60 8.68
C LEU A 42 0.40 -10.31 8.37
N ASN A 43 -0.06 -11.11 9.31
CA ASN A 43 -1.33 -11.82 9.14
C ASN A 43 -2.51 -10.91 9.51
N TYR A 44 -3.18 -10.39 8.50
CA TYR A 44 -4.41 -9.62 8.63
C TYR A 44 -5.69 -10.47 8.54
N GLY A 45 -5.58 -11.79 8.63
CA GLY A 45 -6.72 -12.69 8.50
C GLY A 45 -7.06 -13.08 7.05
N VAL A 46 -6.10 -12.96 6.14
CA VAL A 46 -6.25 -13.41 4.74
C VAL A 46 -5.31 -14.56 4.47
N TYR A 47 -5.85 -15.67 3.98
CA TYR A 47 -5.09 -16.88 3.68
C TYR A 47 -4.73 -16.91 2.18
N TYR A 48 -3.70 -16.19 1.83
CA TYR A 48 -3.27 -15.99 0.43
C TYR A 48 -2.92 -17.29 -0.30
N GLN A 49 -2.37 -18.29 0.39
CA GLN A 49 -2.03 -19.60 -0.19
C GLN A 49 -3.27 -20.46 -0.49
N ALA A 50 -4.42 -20.14 0.08
CA ALA A 50 -5.72 -20.78 -0.17
C ALA A 50 -6.67 -19.89 -0.98
N GLY A 51 -6.14 -19.14 -1.95
CA GLY A 51 -6.94 -18.32 -2.84
C GLY A 51 -7.47 -17.02 -2.21
N GLY A 52 -6.90 -16.57 -1.10
CA GLY A 52 -7.28 -15.30 -0.47
C GLY A 52 -8.52 -15.41 0.43
N GLU A 53 -8.80 -16.60 0.98
CA GLU A 53 -9.87 -16.81 1.95
C GLU A 53 -9.71 -15.84 3.13
N LYS A 54 -10.79 -15.12 3.47
CA LYS A 54 -10.81 -14.11 4.51
C LYS A 54 -11.42 -14.68 5.78
N GLN A 55 -10.76 -14.47 6.92
CA GLN A 55 -11.24 -14.84 8.24
C GLN A 55 -11.05 -13.64 9.18
N PHE A 56 -12.11 -12.89 9.39
CA PHE A 56 -12.09 -11.67 10.21
C PHE A 56 -12.92 -11.80 11.49
N GLU A 57 -13.46 -13.00 11.78
CA GLU A 57 -14.14 -13.31 13.03
C GLU A 57 -13.54 -14.56 13.69
N PRO A 58 -12.98 -14.41 14.91
CA PRO A 58 -12.80 -13.13 15.62
C PRO A 58 -11.85 -12.19 14.87
N ILE A 59 -11.97 -10.87 15.12
CA ILE A 59 -11.06 -9.87 14.53
C ILE A 59 -9.60 -10.27 14.82
N PRO A 60 -8.74 -10.32 13.79
CA PRO A 60 -7.34 -10.69 13.95
C PRO A 60 -6.59 -9.79 14.96
N ASP A 61 -5.76 -10.37 15.79
CA ASP A 61 -4.96 -9.64 16.79
C ASP A 61 -4.07 -8.56 16.15
N THR A 62 -3.60 -8.79 14.93
CA THR A 62 -2.87 -7.80 14.14
C THR A 62 -3.65 -6.50 13.97
N TRP A 63 -4.97 -6.56 13.75
CA TRP A 63 -5.81 -5.36 13.59
C TRP A 63 -5.79 -4.50 14.86
N HIS A 64 -5.96 -5.12 16.02
CA HIS A 64 -5.91 -4.41 17.30
C HIS A 64 -4.54 -3.77 17.55
N LYS A 65 -3.46 -4.48 17.25
CA LYS A 65 -2.09 -3.96 17.40
C LYS A 65 -1.82 -2.77 16.48
N MET A 66 -2.24 -2.88 15.21
CA MET A 66 -2.08 -1.77 14.25
C MET A 66 -2.95 -0.58 14.61
N LEU A 67 -4.19 -0.81 15.08
CA LEU A 67 -5.02 0.28 15.59
C LEU A 67 -4.36 1.00 16.78
N HIS A 68 -3.77 0.27 17.71
CA HIS A 68 -3.05 0.88 18.83
C HIS A 68 -1.88 1.75 18.36
N ILE A 69 -1.15 1.33 17.33
CA ILE A 69 -0.07 2.13 16.72
C ILE A 69 -0.63 3.41 16.10
N LEU A 70 -1.72 3.31 15.34
CA LEU A 70 -2.37 4.48 14.73
C LEU A 70 -2.87 5.46 15.80
N LEU A 71 -3.55 4.98 16.83
CA LEU A 71 -4.05 5.81 17.94
C LEU A 71 -2.91 6.44 18.74
N PHE A 72 -1.80 5.72 18.96
CA PHE A 72 -0.62 6.27 19.63
C PHE A 72 -0.06 7.48 18.88
N TRP A 73 0.11 7.37 17.56
CA TRP A 73 0.63 8.47 16.76
C TRP A 73 -0.40 9.59 16.55
N ALA A 74 -1.68 9.25 16.40
CA ALA A 74 -2.75 10.26 16.37
C ALA A 74 -2.75 11.13 17.64
N GLY A 75 -2.51 10.52 18.81
CA GLY A 75 -2.34 11.23 20.08
C GLY A 75 -1.07 12.08 20.17
N LYS A 76 -0.19 12.05 19.17
CA LYS A 76 0.98 12.95 19.03
C LYS A 76 0.70 14.14 18.12
N GLU A 77 -0.56 14.39 17.80
CA GLU A 77 -1.01 15.55 17.00
C GLU A 77 -0.44 15.54 15.57
N VAL A 78 -0.31 14.37 14.95
CA VAL A 78 -0.02 14.28 13.51
C VAL A 78 -1.27 14.66 12.72
N ASP A 79 -1.10 15.35 11.59
CA ASP A 79 -2.21 15.79 10.74
C ASP A 79 -2.75 14.68 9.84
N ALA A 80 -1.86 13.77 9.42
CA ALA A 80 -2.23 12.70 8.49
C ALA A 80 -1.32 11.46 8.63
N PHE A 81 -1.83 10.33 8.16
CA PHE A 81 -1.06 9.11 7.89
C PHE A 81 -0.95 8.88 6.38
N ARG A 82 0.25 8.76 5.86
CA ARG A 82 0.52 8.16 4.56
C ARG A 82 0.64 6.66 4.76
N CYS A 83 -0.23 5.91 4.11
CA CYS A 83 -0.29 4.46 4.21
C CYS A 83 0.39 3.83 3.01
N ASP A 84 1.60 3.33 3.25
CA ASP A 84 2.46 2.68 2.28
C ASP A 84 1.79 1.41 1.75
N MET A 85 1.81 1.22 0.42
CA MET A 85 1.26 0.03 -0.25
C MET A 85 -0.06 -0.44 0.35
N ALA A 86 -1.01 0.49 0.54
CA ALA A 86 -2.26 0.22 1.25
C ALA A 86 -3.05 -0.95 0.64
N GLU A 87 -2.94 -1.18 -0.67
CA GLU A 87 -3.60 -2.29 -1.36
C GLU A 87 -3.07 -3.69 -0.98
N MET A 88 -1.89 -3.76 -0.34
CA MET A 88 -1.33 -5.01 0.18
C MET A 88 -1.94 -5.42 1.54
N VAL A 89 -2.80 -4.58 2.10
CA VAL A 89 -3.52 -4.81 3.36
C VAL A 89 -5.01 -4.86 3.05
N PRO A 90 -5.78 -5.79 3.65
CA PRO A 90 -7.20 -5.92 3.36
C PRO A 90 -7.96 -4.60 3.55
N VAL A 91 -8.80 -4.25 2.59
CA VAL A 91 -9.60 -3.02 2.63
C VAL A 91 -10.53 -2.97 3.86
N GLU A 92 -10.99 -4.12 4.32
CA GLU A 92 -11.84 -4.25 5.51
C GLU A 92 -11.09 -3.84 6.78
N PHE A 93 -9.77 -4.12 6.87
CA PHE A 93 -8.95 -3.59 7.96
C PHE A 93 -8.92 -2.06 7.94
N TRP A 94 -8.68 -1.47 6.77
CA TRP A 94 -8.64 -0.01 6.65
C TRP A 94 -9.97 0.63 7.02
N GLN A 95 -11.08 0.10 6.53
CA GLN A 95 -12.40 0.59 6.89
C GLN A 95 -12.61 0.58 8.41
N TRP A 96 -12.31 -0.55 9.04
CA TRP A 96 -12.44 -0.71 10.48
C TRP A 96 -11.49 0.21 11.26
N ALA A 97 -10.21 0.27 10.88
CA ALA A 97 -9.21 1.05 11.60
C ALA A 97 -9.44 2.57 11.47
N ILE A 98 -9.72 3.04 10.24
CA ILE A 98 -9.98 4.46 9.98
C ILE A 98 -11.21 4.94 10.75
N GLU A 99 -12.28 4.14 10.77
CA GLU A 99 -13.48 4.45 11.54
C GLU A 99 -13.14 4.64 13.03
N HIS A 100 -12.41 3.70 13.63
CA HIS A 100 -12.03 3.78 15.06
C HIS A 100 -11.11 4.98 15.36
N VAL A 101 -10.17 5.29 14.47
CA VAL A 101 -9.31 6.46 14.63
C VAL A 101 -10.11 7.75 14.52
N LYS A 102 -10.95 7.89 13.48
CA LYS A 102 -11.73 9.12 13.24
C LYS A 102 -12.81 9.35 14.28
N GLN A 103 -13.27 8.34 15.01
CA GLN A 103 -14.14 8.53 16.18
C GLN A 103 -13.47 9.36 17.28
N GLN A 104 -12.14 9.26 17.44
CA GLN A 104 -11.38 9.99 18.45
C GLN A 104 -10.67 11.22 17.87
N TYR A 105 -10.24 11.15 16.61
CA TYR A 105 -9.47 12.17 15.90
C TYR A 105 -10.12 12.48 14.53
N PRO A 106 -11.28 13.14 14.52
CA PRO A 106 -12.10 13.33 13.30
C PRO A 106 -11.43 14.17 12.20
N ALA A 107 -10.47 15.02 12.58
CA ALA A 107 -9.73 15.86 11.63
C ALA A 107 -8.52 15.17 11.00
N LEU A 108 -8.10 14.01 11.53
CA LEU A 108 -6.93 13.30 11.05
C LEU A 108 -7.22 12.69 9.67
N GLN A 109 -6.30 12.90 8.73
CA GLN A 109 -6.45 12.45 7.34
C GLN A 109 -5.69 11.14 7.07
N PHE A 110 -6.20 10.34 6.15
CA PHE A 110 -5.57 9.13 5.67
C PHE A 110 -5.31 9.25 4.17
N ILE A 111 -4.07 9.02 3.77
CA ILE A 111 -3.59 9.11 2.39
C ILE A 111 -3.10 7.73 1.99
N ALA A 112 -3.71 7.10 0.99
CA ALA A 112 -3.33 5.77 0.56
C ALA A 112 -2.41 5.78 -0.65
N GLU A 113 -1.43 4.91 -0.65
CA GLU A 113 -0.72 4.49 -1.83
C GLU A 113 -1.40 3.24 -2.40
N VAL A 114 -2.07 3.41 -3.54
CA VAL A 114 -2.76 2.34 -4.27
C VAL A 114 -2.33 2.43 -5.72
N TYR A 115 -1.75 1.37 -6.27
CA TYR A 115 -1.25 1.36 -7.64
C TYR A 115 -2.28 0.84 -8.65
N ASN A 116 -3.26 0.06 -8.20
CA ASN A 116 -4.31 -0.41 -9.07
C ASN A 116 -5.47 0.61 -9.15
N PRO A 117 -5.67 1.33 -10.28
CA PRO A 117 -6.71 2.34 -10.40
C PRO A 117 -8.13 1.79 -10.24
N SER A 118 -8.34 0.49 -10.46
CA SER A 118 -9.65 -0.13 -10.28
C SER A 118 -10.08 -0.18 -8.81
N LEU A 119 -9.12 -0.09 -7.87
CA LEU A 119 -9.37 -0.12 -6.43
C LEU A 119 -9.57 1.28 -5.81
N TYR A 120 -9.30 2.36 -6.53
CA TYR A 120 -9.35 3.72 -5.97
C TYR A 120 -10.66 4.01 -5.23
N ARG A 121 -11.79 3.71 -5.86
CA ARG A 121 -13.12 3.99 -5.27
C ARG A 121 -13.41 3.15 -4.04
N GLU A 122 -12.92 1.91 -4.02
CA GLU A 122 -13.06 1.02 -2.88
C GLU A 122 -12.29 1.55 -1.66
N TYR A 123 -11.04 2.02 -1.85
CA TYR A 123 -10.24 2.58 -0.76
C TYR A 123 -10.78 3.93 -0.28
N LEU A 124 -11.30 4.77 -1.17
CA LEU A 124 -12.00 5.98 -0.76
C LEU A 124 -13.28 5.66 0.04
N ALA A 125 -14.04 4.63 -0.36
CA ALA A 125 -15.21 4.18 0.37
C ALA A 125 -14.86 3.59 1.75
N ALA A 126 -13.67 2.99 1.89
CA ALA A 126 -13.15 2.50 3.16
C ALA A 126 -12.75 3.62 4.15
N GLY A 127 -12.73 4.89 3.70
CA GLY A 127 -12.53 6.04 4.57
C GLY A 127 -11.23 6.82 4.34
N PHE A 128 -10.41 6.43 3.37
CA PHE A 128 -9.25 7.24 2.97
C PHE A 128 -9.71 8.60 2.45
N ASP A 129 -8.97 9.63 2.80
CA ASP A 129 -9.27 11.00 2.38
C ASP A 129 -8.68 11.30 1.01
N TYR A 130 -7.48 10.78 0.73
CA TYR A 130 -6.76 10.99 -0.53
C TYR A 130 -6.04 9.73 -0.99
N LEU A 131 -5.81 9.65 -2.32
CA LEU A 131 -5.00 8.63 -2.97
C LEU A 131 -3.93 9.26 -3.85
N TYR A 132 -2.75 8.65 -3.92
CA TYR A 132 -1.75 9.01 -4.92
C TYR A 132 -2.18 8.56 -6.32
N ASP A 133 -2.07 9.43 -7.31
CA ASP A 133 -2.25 9.06 -8.72
C ASP A 133 -0.90 8.75 -9.38
N LYS A 134 -0.32 7.62 -9.02
CA LYS A 134 0.95 7.17 -9.61
C LYS A 134 0.76 6.61 -11.01
N VAL A 135 -0.08 5.60 -11.16
CA VAL A 135 -0.22 4.83 -12.40
C VAL A 135 -0.97 5.61 -13.49
N GLY A 136 -1.91 6.47 -13.10
CA GLY A 136 -2.58 7.36 -14.03
C GLY A 136 -1.71 8.56 -14.41
N MET A 137 -1.77 9.60 -13.61
CA MET A 137 -1.18 10.90 -13.98
C MET A 137 0.35 10.92 -13.94
N TYR A 138 0.99 10.43 -12.85
CA TYR A 138 2.45 10.48 -12.75
C TYR A 138 3.13 9.72 -13.89
N GLU A 139 2.76 8.47 -14.14
CA GLU A 139 3.37 7.66 -15.20
C GLU A 139 3.10 8.23 -16.60
N TYR A 140 1.91 8.83 -16.79
CA TYR A 140 1.62 9.46 -18.06
C TYR A 140 2.48 10.70 -18.30
N LEU A 141 2.60 11.59 -17.31
CA LEU A 141 3.48 12.77 -17.39
C LEU A 141 4.94 12.37 -17.67
N ARG A 142 5.42 11.33 -16.96
CA ARG A 142 6.74 10.77 -17.21
C ARG A 142 6.89 10.22 -18.64
N GLY A 143 5.84 9.61 -19.17
CA GLY A 143 5.79 9.16 -20.56
C GLY A 143 5.87 10.31 -21.57
N VAL A 144 5.17 11.40 -21.31
CA VAL A 144 5.22 12.61 -22.15
C VAL A 144 6.64 13.20 -22.16
N THR A 145 7.28 13.30 -21.01
CA THR A 145 8.60 13.95 -20.89
C THR A 145 9.77 13.07 -21.35
N SER A 146 9.70 11.76 -21.17
CA SER A 146 10.83 10.86 -21.40
C SER A 146 10.63 9.84 -22.52
N LYS A 147 9.39 9.62 -22.98
CA LYS A 147 9.05 8.59 -23.97
C LYS A 147 8.32 9.15 -25.19
N ASN A 148 8.23 10.48 -25.31
CA ASN A 148 7.52 11.19 -26.40
C ASN A 148 6.02 10.79 -26.53
N TRP A 149 5.33 10.50 -25.42
CA TRP A 149 3.90 10.30 -25.48
C TRP A 149 3.19 11.62 -25.79
N ALA A 150 2.00 11.53 -26.41
CA ALA A 150 1.23 12.71 -26.79
C ALA A 150 0.65 13.43 -25.56
N ALA A 151 0.88 14.73 -25.44
CA ALA A 151 0.41 15.51 -24.28
C ALA A 151 -1.12 15.58 -24.17
N GLU A 152 -1.84 15.41 -25.28
CA GLU A 152 -3.31 15.38 -25.34
C GLU A 152 -3.91 14.29 -24.43
N GLY A 153 -3.19 13.21 -24.19
CA GLY A 153 -3.66 12.11 -23.34
C GLY A 153 -3.69 12.47 -21.84
N ILE A 154 -3.05 13.57 -21.40
CA ILE A 154 -3.14 14.06 -20.03
C ILE A 154 -4.60 14.29 -19.62
N THR A 155 -5.39 14.88 -20.53
CA THR A 155 -6.84 15.08 -20.30
C THR A 155 -7.56 13.74 -20.07
N GLY A 156 -7.15 12.70 -20.79
CA GLY A 156 -7.71 11.35 -20.61
C GLY A 156 -7.46 10.78 -19.21
N GLN A 157 -6.27 11.03 -18.63
CA GLN A 157 -5.98 10.61 -17.26
C GLN A 157 -6.88 11.32 -16.24
N TRP A 158 -7.13 12.61 -16.41
CA TRP A 158 -8.05 13.35 -15.56
C TRP A 158 -9.49 12.85 -15.66
N MET A 159 -9.94 12.59 -16.88
CA MET A 159 -11.31 12.08 -17.11
C MET A 159 -11.52 10.69 -16.51
N ALA A 160 -10.50 9.86 -16.45
CA ALA A 160 -10.58 8.52 -15.86
C ALA A 160 -10.92 8.54 -14.36
N VAL A 161 -10.62 9.62 -13.67
CA VAL A 161 -10.85 9.81 -12.23
C VAL A 161 -11.71 11.04 -11.93
N ASP A 162 -12.50 11.53 -12.89
CA ASP A 162 -13.23 12.80 -12.79
C ASP A 162 -14.18 12.87 -11.59
N ASP A 163 -14.84 11.76 -11.27
CA ASP A 163 -15.73 11.61 -10.11
C ASP A 163 -15.03 11.62 -8.74
N ILE A 164 -13.72 11.36 -8.72
CA ILE A 164 -12.90 11.31 -7.50
C ILE A 164 -11.70 12.26 -7.56
N ARG A 165 -11.63 13.10 -8.58
CA ARG A 165 -10.47 13.95 -8.88
C ARG A 165 -10.01 14.80 -7.69
N ASP A 166 -10.94 15.35 -6.93
CA ASP A 166 -10.64 16.18 -5.76
C ASP A 166 -10.03 15.39 -4.59
N ARG A 167 -10.02 14.08 -4.71
CA ARG A 167 -9.44 13.14 -3.74
C ARG A 167 -8.11 12.54 -4.24
N MET A 168 -7.62 12.94 -5.40
CA MET A 168 -6.37 12.45 -6.00
C MET A 168 -5.22 13.40 -5.69
N LEU A 169 -4.11 12.87 -5.16
CA LEU A 169 -2.87 13.59 -4.95
C LEU A 169 -1.97 13.39 -6.18
N TYR A 170 -1.80 14.46 -6.93
CA TYR A 170 -0.87 14.52 -8.05
C TYR A 170 0.51 14.94 -7.59
N PHE A 171 1.55 14.31 -8.12
CA PHE A 171 2.94 14.59 -7.78
C PHE A 171 3.84 14.46 -9.00
N LEU A 172 5.02 15.10 -8.94
CA LEU A 172 6.02 15.05 -10.00
C LEU A 172 7.26 14.25 -9.59
N GLU A 173 7.41 14.01 -8.31
CA GLU A 173 8.47 13.20 -7.69
C GLU A 173 8.05 12.82 -6.26
N ASN A 174 8.62 11.77 -5.73
CA ASN A 174 8.60 11.43 -4.33
C ASN A 174 9.88 10.65 -3.97
N HIS A 175 9.94 10.03 -2.78
CA HIS A 175 11.11 9.28 -2.34
C HIS A 175 11.35 7.97 -3.13
N ASP A 176 10.33 7.43 -3.82
CA ASP A 176 10.40 6.22 -4.64
C ASP A 176 10.51 6.54 -6.14
N GLU A 177 10.03 7.71 -6.56
CA GLU A 177 9.91 8.08 -7.96
C GLU A 177 10.79 9.27 -8.32
N GLN A 178 11.48 9.16 -9.44
CA GLN A 178 12.32 10.23 -9.93
C GLN A 178 11.49 11.42 -10.41
N ARG A 179 12.08 12.62 -10.30
CA ARG A 179 11.52 13.84 -10.86
C ARG A 179 11.29 13.71 -12.37
N ILE A 180 10.14 14.21 -12.79
CA ILE A 180 9.77 14.36 -14.21
C ILE A 180 10.50 15.54 -14.83
#